data_66c652669ded2a0eecf62436c01aabce
#
_entry.id   66c652669ded2a0eecf62436c01aabce
#
_cell.length_a   1.000
_cell.length_b   1.000
_cell.length_c   1.000
_cell.angle_alpha   90.00
_cell.angle_beta   90.00
_cell.angle_gamma   90.00
#
_symmetry.space_group_name_H-M   'P 1'
#
loop_
_entity.id
_entity.type
_entity.pdbx_description
1 polymer ?
#
loop_
_entity_poly.entity_id
_entity_poly.type
_entity_poly.pdbx_seq_one_letter_code
_entity_poly.pdbx_strand_id
1 'polypeptide(L)'
;MTVLPSSPFLILMVLLNFQSASVSADTIRIAVASNFYPTLTRLIQVLSKESRHEFDVISGSTGILYAQIENGAPFDIFMAADVLRPSLLDAHGLIEPGSRRTYAIGQLALWAPDSTSRVDKDFLLAFKGRLAIANPDIAPYGIAAKTLLQRMGLSQLQLVRGNNVAQTFQFVQTGNAKAGLIALSQAIHSKIKAKFFWTVTHNYYEPIEQQMVVITHSPGSIEFTGFLTSETAIHILINDGYQLPGEEDR
;
A
#
# COMPACT_ATOMS: atom_id res chain seq x y z
N MET A 1 40.92 -78.83 -25.05
CA MET A 1 39.74 -78.46 -24.24
C MET A 1 40.13 -77.22 -23.39
N THR A 2 39.90 -76.07 -23.88
CA THR A 2 40.25 -74.81 -23.22
C THR A 2 38.99 -74.11 -22.78
N VAL A 3 38.80 -73.97 -21.49
CA VAL A 3 37.63 -73.35 -20.85
C VAL A 3 37.95 -71.85 -20.73
N LEU A 4 37.13 -71.01 -21.35
CA LEU A 4 37.15 -69.53 -21.18
C LEU A 4 36.43 -69.15 -19.88
N PRO A 5 36.95 -68.16 -19.10
CA PRO A 5 36.26 -67.63 -17.92
C PRO A 5 35.19 -66.57 -18.31
N SER A 6 33.99 -66.73 -17.78
CA SER A 6 32.89 -65.78 -17.85
C SER A 6 33.16 -64.55 -16.98
N SER A 7 33.18 -63.37 -17.60
CA SER A 7 33.30 -62.05 -16.94
C SER A 7 31.93 -61.60 -16.38
N PRO A 8 31.79 -61.21 -15.12
CA PRO A 8 30.55 -60.64 -14.63
C PRO A 8 30.48 -59.16 -15.02
N PHE A 9 29.42 -58.80 -15.73
CA PHE A 9 29.04 -57.42 -16.08
C PHE A 9 28.58 -56.70 -14.81
N LEU A 10 29.42 -55.81 -14.28
CA LEU A 10 29.07 -54.96 -13.12
C LEU A 10 28.18 -53.81 -13.60
N ILE A 11 26.88 -53.90 -13.38
CA ILE A 11 25.94 -52.81 -13.66
C ILE A 11 26.07 -51.79 -12.51
N LEU A 12 26.78 -50.69 -12.78
CA LEU A 12 26.88 -49.54 -11.87
C LEU A 12 25.56 -48.75 -11.94
N MET A 13 24.66 -48.97 -10.98
CA MET A 13 23.43 -48.21 -10.82
C MET A 13 23.75 -46.84 -10.23
N VAL A 14 23.85 -45.79 -11.06
CA VAL A 14 23.98 -44.40 -10.62
C VAL A 14 22.62 -43.94 -10.07
N LEU A 15 22.47 -43.99 -8.76
CA LEU A 15 21.36 -43.35 -8.06
C LEU A 15 21.53 -41.82 -8.17
N LEU A 16 20.83 -41.18 -9.11
CA LEU A 16 20.64 -39.73 -9.10
C LEU A 16 19.80 -39.36 -7.87
N ASN A 17 20.45 -38.92 -6.82
CA ASN A 17 19.80 -38.24 -5.72
C ASN A 17 19.28 -36.89 -6.23
N PHE A 18 18.00 -36.83 -6.63
CA PHE A 18 17.28 -35.58 -6.72
C PHE A 18 17.13 -35.04 -5.31
N GLN A 19 18.02 -34.21 -4.85
CA GLN A 19 17.81 -33.37 -3.70
C GLN A 19 16.73 -32.37 -4.09
N SER A 20 15.47 -32.67 -3.76
CA SER A 20 14.42 -31.67 -3.74
C SER A 20 14.83 -30.61 -2.73
N ALA A 21 15.31 -29.47 -3.21
CA ALA A 21 15.52 -28.31 -2.38
C ALA A 21 14.14 -27.98 -1.75
N SER A 22 13.98 -28.30 -0.47
CA SER A 22 12.84 -27.85 0.31
C SER A 22 12.93 -26.32 0.37
N VAL A 23 12.19 -25.64 -0.52
CA VAL A 23 12.05 -24.19 -0.42
C VAL A 23 11.25 -23.94 0.85
N SER A 24 11.90 -23.39 1.84
CA SER A 24 11.29 -23.02 3.14
C SER A 24 10.15 -22.01 2.92
N ALA A 25 9.13 -22.10 3.73
CA ALA A 25 8.13 -21.03 3.82
C ALA A 25 8.79 -19.84 4.54
N ASP A 26 8.72 -18.66 3.91
CA ASP A 26 9.20 -17.42 4.52
C ASP A 26 8.02 -16.67 5.16
N THR A 27 8.30 -15.93 6.24
CA THR A 27 7.37 -14.91 6.74
C THR A 27 7.81 -13.56 6.21
N ILE A 28 7.03 -12.96 5.31
CA ILE A 28 7.34 -11.68 4.66
C ILE A 28 6.71 -10.55 5.46
N ARG A 29 7.55 -9.67 6.00
CA ARG A 29 7.11 -8.50 6.78
C ARG A 29 6.94 -7.30 5.87
N ILE A 30 5.70 -6.83 5.74
CA ILE A 30 5.34 -5.71 4.86
C ILE A 30 4.99 -4.49 5.69
N ALA A 31 5.82 -3.44 5.59
CA ALA A 31 5.48 -2.12 6.09
C ALA A 31 4.58 -1.42 5.07
N VAL A 32 3.35 -1.04 5.45
CA VAL A 32 2.37 -0.47 4.52
C VAL A 32 1.77 0.83 5.00
N ALA A 33 1.67 1.82 4.11
CA ALA A 33 0.92 3.04 4.36
C ALA A 33 -0.55 2.73 4.66
N SER A 34 -1.10 3.37 5.70
CA SER A 34 -2.39 2.99 6.30
C SER A 34 -3.60 3.08 5.37
N ASN A 35 -3.52 3.90 4.30
CA ASN A 35 -4.56 3.96 3.26
C ASN A 35 -4.67 2.64 2.49
N PHE A 36 -3.54 1.94 2.30
CA PHE A 36 -3.46 0.74 1.48
C PHE A 36 -3.68 -0.55 2.28
N TYR A 37 -3.65 -0.49 3.61
CA TYR A 37 -3.78 -1.67 4.48
C TYR A 37 -5.01 -2.55 4.17
N PRO A 38 -6.24 -2.02 4.00
CA PRO A 38 -7.40 -2.86 3.68
C PRO A 38 -7.27 -3.56 2.32
N THR A 39 -6.77 -2.84 1.31
CA THR A 39 -6.54 -3.40 -0.03
C THR A 39 -5.44 -4.46 0.00
N LEU A 40 -4.33 -4.20 0.71
CA LEU A 40 -3.25 -5.18 0.89
C LEU A 40 -3.76 -6.45 1.56
N THR A 41 -4.60 -6.32 2.58
CA THR A 41 -5.20 -7.49 3.25
C THR A 41 -6.01 -8.35 2.27
N ARG A 42 -6.79 -7.74 1.38
CA ARG A 42 -7.52 -8.46 0.32
C ARG A 42 -6.57 -9.13 -0.67
N LEU A 43 -5.53 -8.44 -1.11
CA LEU A 43 -4.51 -8.98 -2.01
C LEU A 43 -3.83 -10.21 -1.40
N ILE A 44 -3.42 -10.11 -0.14
CA ILE A 44 -2.81 -11.22 0.61
C ILE A 44 -3.80 -12.38 0.77
N GLN A 45 -5.08 -12.14 1.07
CA GLN A 45 -6.09 -13.19 1.16
C GLN A 45 -6.26 -13.97 -0.15
N VAL A 46 -6.06 -13.33 -1.30
CA VAL A 46 -6.08 -14.01 -2.60
C VAL A 46 -4.79 -14.79 -2.80
N LEU A 47 -3.64 -14.15 -2.61
CA LEU A 47 -2.32 -14.76 -2.82
C LEU A 47 -2.10 -15.97 -1.90
N SER A 48 -2.49 -15.89 -0.64
CA SER A 48 -2.29 -16.97 0.35
C SER A 48 -3.08 -18.26 0.08
N LYS A 49 -3.97 -18.28 -0.92
CA LYS A 49 -4.63 -19.54 -1.36
C LYS A 49 -3.68 -20.44 -2.15
N GLU A 50 -2.66 -19.87 -2.77
CA GLU A 50 -1.72 -20.55 -3.65
C GLU A 50 -0.28 -20.44 -3.12
N SER A 51 0.02 -19.39 -2.35
CA SER A 51 1.32 -19.17 -1.72
C SER A 51 1.51 -20.08 -0.51
N ARG A 52 2.75 -20.54 -0.32
CA ARG A 52 3.18 -21.19 0.92
C ARG A 52 3.80 -20.22 1.92
N HIS A 53 4.04 -18.97 1.51
CA HIS A 53 4.63 -17.92 2.35
C HIS A 53 3.57 -17.29 3.25
N GLU A 54 4.00 -16.83 4.41
CA GLU A 54 3.18 -16.05 5.34
C GLU A 54 3.48 -14.56 5.18
N PHE A 55 2.47 -13.72 5.43
CA PHE A 55 2.61 -12.27 5.28
C PHE A 55 2.21 -11.58 6.59
N ASP A 56 3.18 -10.91 7.22
CA ASP A 56 2.98 -10.09 8.40
C ASP A 56 2.92 -8.61 7.99
N VAL A 57 1.80 -7.94 8.29
CA VAL A 57 1.53 -6.59 7.77
C VAL A 57 1.51 -5.57 8.90
N ILE A 58 2.44 -4.64 8.84
CA ILE A 58 2.57 -3.54 9.79
C ILE A 58 2.12 -2.24 9.11
N SER A 59 1.03 -1.66 9.61
CA SER A 59 0.43 -0.45 9.04
C SER A 59 0.81 0.81 9.81
N GLY A 60 1.13 1.88 9.10
CA GLY A 60 1.49 3.16 9.70
C GLY A 60 1.41 4.35 8.75
N SER A 61 1.88 5.52 9.18
CA SER A 61 2.16 6.61 8.24
C SER A 61 3.45 6.32 7.49
N THR A 62 3.51 6.72 6.22
CA THR A 62 4.67 6.51 5.36
C THR A 62 5.97 7.03 6.01
N GLY A 63 5.93 8.23 6.62
CA GLY A 63 7.12 8.80 7.24
C GLY A 63 7.59 8.07 8.50
N ILE A 64 6.67 7.53 9.32
CA ILE A 64 7.04 6.73 10.51
C ILE A 64 7.65 5.41 10.09
N LEU A 65 7.04 4.71 9.11
CA LEU A 65 7.57 3.44 8.61
C LEU A 65 8.94 3.63 7.96
N TYR A 66 9.12 4.69 7.18
CA TYR A 66 10.41 5.08 6.61
C TYR A 66 11.48 5.24 7.70
N ALA A 67 11.19 6.01 8.75
CA ALA A 67 12.13 6.21 9.85
C ALA A 67 12.46 4.90 10.59
N GLN A 68 11.51 3.99 10.73
CA GLN A 68 11.77 2.66 11.30
C GLN A 68 12.73 1.85 10.41
N ILE A 69 12.54 1.87 9.09
CA ILE A 69 13.41 1.17 8.13
C ILE A 69 14.83 1.74 8.16
N GLU A 70 14.98 3.07 8.14
CA GLU A 70 16.29 3.73 8.29
C GLU A 70 17.02 3.32 9.56
N ASN A 71 16.27 3.05 10.65
CA ASN A 71 16.83 2.61 11.92
C ASN A 71 16.92 1.08 12.03
N GLY A 72 16.84 0.34 10.92
CA GLY A 72 17.08 -1.09 10.85
C GLY A 72 15.90 -1.97 11.29
N ALA A 73 14.67 -1.47 11.27
CA ALA A 73 13.50 -2.30 11.49
C ALA A 73 13.43 -3.42 10.41
N PRO A 74 13.17 -4.68 10.81
CA PRO A 74 13.31 -5.85 9.94
C PRO A 74 12.10 -6.04 9.03
N PHE A 75 11.90 -5.13 8.08
CA PHE A 75 10.91 -5.24 7.03
C PHE A 75 11.52 -5.81 5.76
N ASP A 76 10.75 -6.58 5.00
CA ASP A 76 11.15 -7.16 3.72
C ASP A 76 10.65 -6.31 2.55
N ILE A 77 9.47 -5.69 2.70
CA ILE A 77 8.86 -4.85 1.68
C ILE A 77 8.32 -3.57 2.35
N PHE A 78 8.52 -2.44 1.70
CA PHE A 78 7.89 -1.18 2.09
C PHE A 78 6.97 -0.68 0.99
N MET A 79 5.69 -0.46 1.34
CA MET A 79 4.65 0.07 0.46
C MET A 79 4.25 1.46 0.95
N ALA A 80 4.90 2.47 0.40
CA ALA A 80 4.73 3.88 0.73
C ALA A 80 3.54 4.51 -0.01
N ALA A 81 2.98 5.58 0.52
CA ALA A 81 1.99 6.40 -0.16
C ALA A 81 2.62 7.65 -0.82
N ASP A 82 3.92 7.65 -1.06
CA ASP A 82 4.64 8.68 -1.81
C ASP A 82 5.85 8.11 -2.57
N VAL A 83 6.48 8.97 -3.36
CA VAL A 83 7.71 8.69 -4.13
C VAL A 83 8.96 9.02 -3.30
N LEU A 84 8.87 10.01 -2.40
CA LEU A 84 10.03 10.59 -1.72
C LEU A 84 10.74 9.56 -0.82
N ARG A 85 10.01 8.89 0.07
CA ARG A 85 10.61 7.98 1.04
C ARG A 85 11.22 6.74 0.38
N PRO A 86 10.57 6.07 -0.58
CA PRO A 86 11.20 5.03 -1.38
C PRO A 86 12.48 5.49 -2.11
N SER A 87 12.48 6.71 -2.68
CA SER A 87 13.68 7.23 -3.36
C SER A 87 14.83 7.52 -2.40
N LEU A 88 14.54 7.95 -1.15
CA LEU A 88 15.57 8.13 -0.13
C LEU A 88 16.19 6.80 0.31
N LEU A 89 15.37 5.75 0.52
CA LEU A 89 15.88 4.42 0.84
C LEU A 89 16.77 3.87 -0.29
N ASP A 90 16.38 4.10 -1.55
CA ASP A 90 17.15 3.73 -2.74
C ASP A 90 18.51 4.47 -2.75
N ALA A 91 18.49 5.78 -2.56
CA ALA A 91 19.71 6.60 -2.50
C ALA A 91 20.65 6.22 -1.34
N HIS A 92 20.12 5.71 -0.23
CA HIS A 92 20.89 5.22 0.90
C HIS A 92 21.35 3.76 0.74
N GLY A 93 21.00 3.08 -0.35
CA GLY A 93 21.35 1.67 -0.59
C GLY A 93 20.66 0.68 0.36
N LEU A 94 19.48 1.04 0.89
CA LEU A 94 18.71 0.25 1.87
C LEU A 94 17.65 -0.64 1.20
N ILE A 95 17.68 -0.78 -0.12
CA ILE A 95 16.74 -1.60 -0.88
C ILE A 95 17.46 -2.47 -1.91
N GLU A 96 16.77 -3.49 -2.39
CA GLU A 96 17.22 -4.25 -3.56
C GLU A 96 17.27 -3.34 -4.80
N PRO A 97 18.42 -3.26 -5.50
CA PRO A 97 18.57 -2.40 -6.66
C PRO A 97 17.49 -2.66 -7.73
N GLY A 98 16.85 -1.59 -8.21
CA GLY A 98 15.81 -1.65 -9.24
C GLY A 98 14.44 -2.18 -8.75
N SER A 99 14.27 -2.42 -7.45
CA SER A 99 12.98 -2.87 -6.90
C SER A 99 11.95 -1.76 -6.76
N ARG A 100 12.38 -0.48 -6.78
CA ARG A 100 11.50 0.67 -6.61
C ARG A 100 10.55 0.85 -7.81
N ARG A 101 9.25 0.86 -7.55
CA ARG A 101 8.23 1.07 -8.58
C ARG A 101 6.95 1.67 -8.01
N THR A 102 6.24 2.44 -8.84
CA THR A 102 4.87 2.91 -8.54
C THR A 102 3.90 1.74 -8.72
N TYR A 103 3.10 1.43 -7.69
CA TYR A 103 2.13 0.34 -7.73
C TYR A 103 0.69 0.82 -7.81
N ALA A 104 0.39 2.07 -7.40
CA ALA A 104 -0.94 2.65 -7.42
C ALA A 104 -0.88 4.18 -7.32
N ILE A 105 -1.93 4.86 -7.77
CA ILE A 105 -2.17 6.28 -7.53
C ILE A 105 -3.38 6.39 -6.60
N GLY A 106 -3.17 6.98 -5.43
CA GLY A 106 -4.21 7.16 -4.42
C GLY A 106 -5.07 8.38 -4.70
N GLN A 107 -6.32 8.35 -4.24
CA GLN A 107 -7.27 9.45 -4.39
C GLN A 107 -7.74 9.97 -3.05
N LEU A 108 -7.84 11.30 -2.93
CA LEU A 108 -8.35 11.99 -1.75
C LEU A 108 -9.88 12.09 -1.82
N ALA A 109 -10.56 11.88 -0.68
CA ALA A 109 -12.00 12.07 -0.56
C ALA A 109 -12.34 12.90 0.68
N LEU A 110 -13.32 13.79 0.56
CA LEU A 110 -13.96 14.44 1.70
C LEU A 110 -15.12 13.57 2.18
N TRP A 111 -15.18 13.27 3.46
CA TRP A 111 -16.24 12.50 4.07
C TRP A 111 -16.91 13.26 5.23
N ALA A 112 -18.24 13.26 5.26
CA ALA A 112 -19.05 13.86 6.33
C ALA A 112 -20.31 12.99 6.57
N PRO A 113 -20.27 12.07 7.56
CA PRO A 113 -21.33 11.06 7.77
C PRO A 113 -22.69 11.65 8.14
N ASP A 114 -22.71 12.75 8.90
CA ASP A 114 -23.93 13.38 9.42
C ASP A 114 -24.42 14.53 8.54
N SER A 115 -23.89 14.66 7.32
CA SER A 115 -24.32 15.75 6.42
C SER A 115 -25.78 15.58 6.02
N THR A 116 -26.54 16.65 6.16
CA THR A 116 -27.93 16.74 5.67
C THR A 116 -28.00 17.01 4.17
N SER A 117 -26.98 17.65 3.61
CA SER A 117 -26.80 17.91 2.17
C SER A 117 -25.85 16.91 1.53
N ARG A 118 -25.77 16.93 0.20
CA ARG A 118 -24.72 16.20 -0.51
C ARG A 118 -23.35 16.75 -0.13
N VAL A 119 -22.39 15.86 0.06
CA VAL A 119 -20.99 16.22 0.28
C VAL A 119 -20.33 16.42 -1.08
N ASP A 120 -19.89 17.64 -1.35
CA ASP A 120 -19.24 18.08 -2.58
C ASP A 120 -18.28 19.25 -2.27
N LYS A 121 -17.81 19.92 -3.32
CA LYS A 121 -16.95 21.10 -3.22
C LYS A 121 -17.64 22.23 -2.45
N ASP A 122 -18.90 22.50 -2.72
CA ASP A 122 -19.63 23.62 -2.11
C ASP A 122 -19.91 23.35 -0.63
N PHE A 123 -20.14 22.07 -0.26
CA PHE A 123 -20.17 21.66 1.13
C PHE A 123 -18.86 22.02 1.85
N LEU A 124 -17.69 21.73 1.24
CA LEU A 124 -16.39 22.05 1.86
C LEU A 124 -16.18 23.57 1.98
N LEU A 125 -16.55 24.35 0.97
CA LEU A 125 -16.46 25.81 0.99
C LEU A 125 -17.33 26.45 2.10
N ALA A 126 -18.49 25.86 2.35
CA ALA A 126 -19.42 26.33 3.40
C ALA A 126 -19.15 25.70 4.78
N PHE A 127 -18.19 24.75 4.86
CA PHE A 127 -17.98 23.95 6.07
C PHE A 127 -17.50 24.81 7.25
N LYS A 128 -18.17 24.61 8.38
CA LYS A 128 -17.82 25.22 9.67
C LYS A 128 -17.73 24.14 10.73
N GLY A 129 -16.57 23.97 11.28
CA GLY A 129 -16.34 22.96 12.31
C GLY A 129 -14.93 22.38 12.25
N ARG A 130 -14.70 21.32 13.01
CA ARG A 130 -13.41 20.62 13.00
C ARG A 130 -13.37 19.66 11.83
N LEU A 131 -12.36 19.84 10.97
CA LEU A 131 -12.04 18.97 9.84
C LEU A 131 -10.86 18.07 10.20
N ALA A 132 -11.02 16.76 10.08
CA ALA A 132 -9.93 15.83 10.28
C ALA A 132 -9.06 15.72 9.02
N ILE A 133 -7.75 15.78 9.20
CA ILE A 133 -6.75 15.49 8.15
C ILE A 133 -5.64 14.62 8.73
N ALA A 134 -4.92 13.88 7.90
CA ALA A 134 -3.67 13.26 8.33
C ALA A 134 -2.59 14.34 8.56
N ASN A 135 -1.62 14.07 9.43
CA ASN A 135 -0.52 15.00 9.68
C ASN A 135 0.36 15.14 8.42
N PRO A 136 0.46 16.33 7.82
CA PRO A 136 1.22 16.53 6.58
C PRO A 136 2.73 16.32 6.74
N ASP A 137 3.27 16.37 7.97
CA ASP A 137 4.71 16.20 8.20
C ASP A 137 5.15 14.73 8.00
N ILE A 138 4.23 13.78 8.17
CA ILE A 138 4.54 12.34 8.16
C ILE A 138 3.64 11.50 7.24
N ALA A 139 2.54 12.07 6.70
CA ALA A 139 1.56 11.33 5.92
C ALA A 139 1.26 12.01 4.58
N PRO A 140 1.45 11.34 3.43
CA PRO A 140 1.21 11.90 2.10
C PRO A 140 -0.23 12.39 1.88
N TYR A 141 -1.23 11.68 2.38
CA TYR A 141 -2.62 12.15 2.38
C TYR A 141 -2.82 13.44 3.17
N GLY A 142 -1.99 13.69 4.18
CA GLY A 142 -1.96 14.96 4.91
C GLY A 142 -1.41 16.09 4.06
N ILE A 143 -0.36 15.83 3.27
CA ILE A 143 0.19 16.79 2.30
C ILE A 143 -0.89 17.15 1.26
N ALA A 144 -1.54 16.15 0.66
CA ALA A 144 -2.62 16.34 -0.31
C ALA A 144 -3.78 17.16 0.29
N ALA A 145 -4.20 16.83 1.52
CA ALA A 145 -5.25 17.58 2.24
C ALA A 145 -4.85 19.03 2.50
N LYS A 146 -3.62 19.29 2.94
CA LYS A 146 -3.10 20.66 3.15
C LYS A 146 -3.08 21.45 1.85
N THR A 147 -2.60 20.85 0.77
CA THR A 147 -2.56 21.49 -0.56
C THR A 147 -3.95 21.83 -1.07
N LEU A 148 -4.92 20.90 -0.96
CA LEU A 148 -6.33 21.15 -1.27
C LEU A 148 -6.85 22.37 -0.52
N LEU A 149 -6.70 22.40 0.81
CA LEU A 149 -7.20 23.50 1.64
C LEU A 149 -6.55 24.83 1.28
N GLN A 150 -5.27 24.84 0.97
CA GLN A 150 -4.55 26.04 0.50
C GLN A 150 -5.08 26.54 -0.86
N ARG A 151 -5.24 25.65 -1.83
CA ARG A 151 -5.74 25.98 -3.17
C ARG A 151 -7.20 26.47 -3.15
N MET A 152 -7.99 26.02 -2.16
CA MET A 152 -9.36 26.48 -1.98
C MET A 152 -9.50 27.70 -1.06
N GLY A 153 -8.43 28.25 -0.50
CA GLY A 153 -8.47 29.38 0.43
C GLY A 153 -9.07 29.04 1.81
N LEU A 154 -8.96 27.76 2.23
CA LEU A 154 -9.56 27.22 3.45
C LEU A 154 -8.54 26.92 4.57
N SER A 155 -7.37 27.54 4.51
CA SER A 155 -6.29 27.33 5.51
C SER A 155 -6.67 27.70 6.95
N GLN A 156 -7.73 28.47 7.13
CA GLN A 156 -8.22 28.93 8.45
C GLN A 156 -9.13 27.92 9.16
N LEU A 157 -9.50 26.80 8.51
CA LEU A 157 -10.35 25.80 9.13
C LEU A 157 -9.68 25.20 10.39
N GLN A 158 -10.51 24.91 11.39
CA GLN A 158 -10.07 24.16 12.56
C GLN A 158 -9.72 22.72 12.18
N LEU A 159 -8.46 22.32 12.31
CA LEU A 159 -8.00 21.01 11.92
C LEU A 159 -7.79 20.09 13.13
N VAL A 160 -8.21 18.83 12.99
CA VAL A 160 -7.82 17.72 13.85
C VAL A 160 -6.86 16.86 13.06
N ARG A 161 -5.65 16.61 13.58
CA ARG A 161 -4.60 15.91 12.87
C ARG A 161 -4.43 14.49 13.39
N GLY A 162 -4.64 13.49 12.54
CA GLY A 162 -4.29 12.09 12.79
C GLY A 162 -2.85 11.80 12.38
N ASN A 163 -2.18 10.88 13.04
CA ASN A 163 -0.82 10.45 12.67
C ASN A 163 -0.78 9.83 11.27
N ASN A 164 -1.90 9.29 10.79
CA ASN A 164 -2.07 8.75 9.44
C ASN A 164 -3.53 8.90 9.00
N VAL A 165 -3.84 8.51 7.76
CA VAL A 165 -5.18 8.67 7.21
C VAL A 165 -6.19 7.68 7.81
N ALA A 166 -5.76 6.55 8.39
CA ALA A 166 -6.66 5.66 9.11
C ALA A 166 -7.13 6.29 10.43
N GLN A 167 -6.25 6.96 11.17
CA GLN A 167 -6.64 7.72 12.36
C GLN A 167 -7.53 8.92 12.00
N THR A 168 -7.29 9.56 10.86
CA THR A 168 -8.18 10.61 10.33
C THR A 168 -9.60 10.08 10.12
N PHE A 169 -9.74 8.92 9.50
CA PHE A 169 -11.01 8.23 9.32
C PHE A 169 -11.70 7.97 10.67
N GLN A 170 -10.95 7.44 11.65
CA GLN A 170 -11.47 7.16 13.00
C GLN A 170 -11.99 8.44 13.69
N PHE A 171 -11.30 9.57 13.56
CA PHE A 171 -11.78 10.83 14.16
C PHE A 171 -13.14 11.28 13.63
N VAL A 172 -13.41 11.03 12.35
CA VAL A 172 -14.74 11.31 11.79
C VAL A 172 -15.76 10.26 12.25
N GLN A 173 -15.39 8.99 12.18
CA GLN A 173 -16.27 7.87 12.56
C GLN A 173 -16.75 7.96 14.02
N THR A 174 -15.88 8.45 14.92
CA THR A 174 -16.19 8.60 16.35
C THR A 174 -16.79 9.96 16.72
N GLY A 175 -17.04 10.85 15.73
CA GLY A 175 -17.60 12.18 15.95
C GLY A 175 -16.64 13.22 16.53
N ASN A 176 -15.33 12.89 16.67
CA ASN A 176 -14.30 13.85 17.09
C ASN A 176 -14.06 14.96 16.05
N ALA A 177 -14.40 14.71 14.80
CA ALA A 177 -14.48 15.68 13.73
C ALA A 177 -15.80 15.47 12.95
N LYS A 178 -16.39 16.56 12.44
CA LYS A 178 -17.65 16.51 11.68
C LYS A 178 -17.45 16.09 10.24
N ALA A 179 -16.24 16.28 9.70
CA ALA A 179 -15.83 15.86 8.37
C ALA A 179 -14.34 15.55 8.38
N GLY A 180 -13.86 14.86 7.36
CA GLY A 180 -12.43 14.55 7.20
C GLY A 180 -12.03 14.33 5.76
N LEU A 181 -10.78 14.65 5.48
CA LEU A 181 -10.12 14.33 4.22
C LEU A 181 -9.42 12.97 4.38
N ILE A 182 -9.99 11.96 3.76
CA ILE A 182 -9.65 10.54 3.87
C ILE A 182 -9.16 9.98 2.52
N ALA A 183 -8.68 8.74 2.48
CA ALA A 183 -8.46 8.06 1.22
C ALA A 183 -9.80 7.57 0.61
N LEU A 184 -9.96 7.67 -0.71
CA LEU A 184 -11.13 7.13 -1.40
C LEU A 184 -11.32 5.64 -1.11
N SER A 185 -10.23 4.88 -1.05
CA SER A 185 -10.25 3.46 -0.69
C SER A 185 -10.94 3.19 0.65
N GLN A 186 -10.76 4.05 1.65
CA GLN A 186 -11.44 3.93 2.94
C GLN A 186 -12.96 4.12 2.80
N ALA A 187 -13.39 5.08 1.96
CA ALA A 187 -14.81 5.29 1.71
C ALA A 187 -15.45 4.08 1.02
N ILE A 188 -14.74 3.48 0.06
CA ILE A 188 -15.19 2.29 -0.67
C ILE A 188 -15.24 1.07 0.25
N HIS A 189 -14.15 0.77 0.97
CA HIS A 189 -14.11 -0.36 1.91
C HIS A 189 -15.17 -0.28 3.00
N SER A 190 -15.44 0.93 3.50
CA SER A 190 -16.47 1.17 4.51
C SER A 190 -17.89 1.27 3.92
N LYS A 191 -18.04 1.06 2.61
CA LYS A 191 -19.32 1.12 1.89
C LYS A 191 -20.11 2.41 2.16
N ILE A 192 -19.38 3.53 2.25
CA ILE A 192 -19.99 4.83 2.48
C ILE A 192 -20.84 5.21 1.27
N LYS A 193 -22.10 5.63 1.52
CA LYS A 193 -23.00 6.05 0.44
C LYS A 193 -22.48 7.31 -0.23
N ALA A 194 -22.57 7.38 -1.57
CA ALA A 194 -22.02 8.45 -2.41
C ALA A 194 -22.46 9.88 -2.01
N LYS A 195 -23.61 10.04 -1.36
CA LYS A 195 -24.06 11.36 -0.89
C LYS A 195 -23.23 11.92 0.27
N PHE A 196 -22.51 11.07 1.01
CA PHE A 196 -21.76 11.41 2.21
C PHE A 196 -20.27 11.61 1.97
N PHE A 197 -19.79 11.40 0.75
CA PHE A 197 -18.42 11.71 0.40
C PHE A 197 -18.31 12.33 -0.99
N TRP A 198 -17.22 13.05 -1.19
CA TRP A 198 -16.83 13.64 -2.46
C TRP A 198 -15.41 13.21 -2.80
N THR A 199 -15.21 12.54 -3.95
CA THR A 199 -13.88 12.28 -4.49
C THR A 199 -13.31 13.60 -5.00
N VAL A 200 -12.23 14.05 -4.38
CA VAL A 200 -11.59 15.33 -4.73
C VAL A 200 -10.88 15.19 -6.07
N THR A 201 -11.12 16.12 -6.98
CA THR A 201 -10.46 16.15 -8.28
C THR A 201 -8.98 16.51 -8.15
N HIS A 202 -8.13 15.95 -9.01
CA HIS A 202 -6.67 16.14 -9.00
C HIS A 202 -6.20 17.60 -9.15
N ASN A 203 -7.03 18.50 -9.66
CA ASN A 203 -6.70 19.92 -9.77
C ASN A 203 -6.42 20.62 -8.42
N TYR A 204 -6.82 20.00 -7.30
CA TYR A 204 -6.66 20.56 -5.96
C TYR A 204 -5.44 20.05 -5.20
N TYR A 205 -4.79 18.99 -5.65
CA TYR A 205 -3.60 18.42 -5.00
C TYR A 205 -2.75 17.68 -6.04
N GLU A 206 -1.49 17.43 -5.74
CA GLU A 206 -0.62 16.62 -6.59
C GLU A 206 -0.98 15.14 -6.50
N PRO A 207 -0.81 14.34 -7.56
CA PRO A 207 -1.05 12.91 -7.54
C PRO A 207 -0.40 12.22 -6.32
N ILE A 208 -1.16 11.35 -5.65
CA ILE A 208 -0.64 10.57 -4.53
C ILE A 208 -0.04 9.28 -5.10
N GLU A 209 1.11 9.42 -5.77
CA GLU A 209 1.83 8.28 -6.30
C GLU A 209 2.36 7.41 -5.17
N GLN A 210 1.99 6.13 -5.20
CA GLN A 210 2.37 5.17 -4.17
C GLN A 210 3.44 4.23 -4.70
N GLN A 211 4.61 4.26 -4.08
CA GLN A 211 5.74 3.43 -4.49
C GLN A 211 6.03 2.32 -3.47
N MET A 212 6.46 1.19 -4.00
CA MET A 212 7.00 0.11 -3.20
C MET A 212 8.49 -0.08 -3.46
N VAL A 213 9.16 -0.65 -2.47
CA VAL A 213 10.53 -1.15 -2.56
C VAL A 213 10.63 -2.51 -1.88
N VAL A 214 11.52 -3.36 -2.37
CA VAL A 214 11.95 -4.58 -1.70
C VAL A 214 13.21 -4.25 -0.91
N ILE A 215 13.23 -4.58 0.37
CA ILE A 215 14.37 -4.39 1.28
C ILE A 215 15.17 -5.68 1.37
N THR A 216 14.47 -6.81 1.52
CA THR A 216 15.07 -8.14 1.60
C THR A 216 14.63 -8.98 0.41
N HIS A 217 15.60 -9.41 -0.39
CA HIS A 217 15.36 -10.32 -1.52
C HIS A 217 15.13 -11.75 -1.01
N SER A 218 13.92 -12.26 -1.20
CA SER A 218 13.52 -13.61 -0.82
C SER A 218 12.54 -14.20 -1.82
N PRO A 219 12.35 -15.52 -1.86
CA PRO A 219 11.33 -16.13 -2.71
C PRO A 219 9.92 -15.55 -2.48
N GLY A 220 9.54 -15.30 -1.22
CA GLY A 220 8.24 -14.73 -0.89
C GLY A 220 8.10 -13.27 -1.29
N SER A 221 9.18 -12.44 -1.21
CA SER A 221 9.13 -11.06 -1.69
C SER A 221 9.02 -11.00 -3.22
N ILE A 222 9.66 -11.92 -3.95
CA ILE A 222 9.54 -12.05 -5.41
C ILE A 222 8.11 -12.45 -5.79
N GLU A 223 7.56 -13.48 -5.13
CA GLU A 223 6.20 -13.96 -5.37
C GLU A 223 5.17 -12.84 -5.15
N PHE A 224 5.23 -12.15 -4.01
CA PHE A 224 4.33 -11.03 -3.70
C PHE A 224 4.43 -9.91 -4.74
N THR A 225 5.64 -9.50 -5.08
CA THR A 225 5.85 -8.42 -6.05
C THR A 225 5.41 -8.80 -7.46
N GLY A 226 5.56 -10.06 -7.86
CA GLY A 226 5.03 -10.60 -9.10
C GLY A 226 3.49 -10.63 -9.10
N PHE A 227 2.87 -11.08 -8.00
CA PHE A 227 1.42 -11.09 -7.86
C PHE A 227 0.79 -9.70 -8.02
N LEU A 228 1.43 -8.63 -7.53
CA LEU A 228 0.91 -7.26 -7.65
C LEU A 228 0.73 -6.79 -9.11
N THR A 229 1.39 -7.42 -10.07
CA THR A 229 1.25 -7.13 -11.51
C THR A 229 0.23 -8.03 -12.21
N SER A 230 -0.39 -8.96 -11.50
CA SER A 230 -1.41 -9.85 -12.05
C SER A 230 -2.73 -9.11 -12.34
N GLU A 231 -3.51 -9.61 -13.31
CA GLU A 231 -4.84 -9.07 -13.61
C GLU A 231 -5.73 -9.07 -12.36
N THR A 232 -5.65 -10.09 -11.53
CA THR A 232 -6.42 -10.19 -10.28
C THR A 232 -6.07 -9.06 -9.31
N ALA A 233 -4.79 -8.76 -9.12
CA ALA A 233 -4.34 -7.66 -8.26
C ALA A 233 -4.77 -6.31 -8.84
N ILE A 234 -4.60 -6.11 -10.14
CA ILE A 234 -5.02 -4.89 -10.86
C ILE A 234 -6.52 -4.64 -10.67
N HIS A 235 -7.36 -5.66 -10.86
CA HIS A 235 -8.79 -5.53 -10.63
C HIS A 235 -9.15 -5.17 -9.17
N ILE A 236 -8.42 -5.72 -8.20
CA ILE A 236 -8.61 -5.35 -6.80
C ILE A 236 -8.26 -3.87 -6.56
N LEU A 237 -7.14 -3.39 -7.11
CA LEU A 237 -6.71 -1.99 -6.99
C LEU A 237 -7.77 -1.03 -7.56
N ILE A 238 -8.23 -1.26 -8.78
CA ILE A 238 -9.25 -0.43 -9.45
C ILE A 238 -10.55 -0.43 -8.64
N ASN A 239 -11.03 -1.60 -8.22
CA ASN A 239 -12.26 -1.72 -7.45
C ASN A 239 -12.18 -1.04 -6.08
N ASP A 240 -10.99 -0.91 -5.51
CA ASP A 240 -10.74 -0.23 -4.23
C ASP A 240 -10.47 1.27 -4.41
N GLY A 241 -10.63 1.81 -5.64
CA GLY A 241 -10.56 3.23 -5.93
C GLY A 241 -9.15 3.78 -6.14
N TYR A 242 -8.20 2.92 -6.50
CA TYR A 242 -6.88 3.35 -6.97
C TYR A 242 -6.88 3.50 -8.49
N GLN A 243 -6.07 4.44 -8.98
CA GLN A 243 -5.70 4.52 -10.40
C GLN A 243 -4.38 3.78 -10.63
N LEU A 244 -4.18 3.31 -11.84
CA LEU A 244 -2.93 2.65 -12.23
C LEU A 244 -1.92 3.68 -12.76
N PRO A 245 -0.62 3.40 -12.60
CA PRO A 245 0.42 4.24 -13.19
C PRO A 245 0.24 4.35 -14.71
N GLY A 246 0.37 5.57 -15.25
CA GLY A 246 0.20 5.84 -16.69
C GLY A 246 -1.25 6.01 -17.17
N GLU A 247 -2.24 6.02 -16.28
CA GLU A 247 -3.64 6.33 -16.59
C GLU A 247 -4.05 7.77 -16.22
N GLU A 248 -3.08 8.61 -15.85
CA GLU A 248 -3.32 9.95 -15.32
C GLU A 248 -3.92 10.94 -16.34
N ASP A 249 -3.91 10.61 -17.64
CA ASP A 249 -4.37 11.46 -18.75
C ASP A 249 -5.59 10.89 -19.53
N ARG A 250 -6.37 9.97 -18.95
CA ARG A 250 -7.55 9.42 -19.63
C ARG A 250 -8.87 9.85 -19.02
#